data_5ef3f718e3915a45ccbcd6554ebaa650
#
_entry.id   5ef3f718e3915a45ccbcd6554ebaa650
#
_cell.length_a   1.000
_cell.length_b   1.000
_cell.length_c   1.000
_cell.angle_alpha   90.00
_cell.angle_beta   90.00
_cell.angle_gamma   90.00
#
_symmetry.space_group_name_H-M   'P 1'
#
loop_
_entity.id
_entity.type
_entity.pdbx_description
1 polymer ?
#
loop_
_entity_poly.entity_id
_entity_poly.type
_entity_poly.pdbx_seq_one_letter_code
_entity_poly.pdbx_strand_id
1 'polypeptide(L)'
;IREYVTTKNVKLIMVDYLQLVSYKSKGSTREQEVSQVARSLKNLAKELNITIIALSQLNRGVGMRNNSKPTLADLRESGEIEQASDVVILIYRPEYYGIEFNDNGTSAKNSATIIFAKGRNIGVGEVTLGFKNEITKFVDYETI
;
A
#
# COMPACT_ATOMS: atom_id res chain seq x y z
N ILE A 1 2.48 -11.85 -17.74
CA ILE A 1 2.60 -12.45 -16.40
C ILE A 1 2.56 -13.98 -16.51
N ARG A 2 1.48 -14.61 -17.04
CA ARG A 2 1.32 -16.07 -17.11
C ARG A 2 2.55 -16.74 -17.73
N GLU A 3 3.00 -16.27 -18.89
CA GLU A 3 4.17 -16.78 -19.59
C GLU A 3 5.43 -16.78 -18.72
N TYR A 4 5.72 -15.66 -18.04
CA TYR A 4 6.91 -15.55 -17.17
C TYR A 4 6.84 -16.47 -15.95
N VAL A 5 5.65 -16.61 -15.35
CA VAL A 5 5.47 -17.51 -14.21
C VAL A 5 5.75 -18.94 -14.61
N THR A 6 5.21 -19.39 -15.77
CA THR A 6 5.38 -20.77 -16.23
C THR A 6 6.79 -21.04 -16.73
N THR A 7 7.39 -20.12 -17.49
CA THR A 7 8.70 -20.35 -18.14
C THR A 7 9.89 -20.02 -17.26
N LYS A 8 9.76 -19.06 -16.32
CA LYS A 8 10.86 -18.56 -15.48
C LYS A 8 10.70 -18.89 -13.99
N ASN A 9 9.68 -19.67 -13.61
CA ASN A 9 9.39 -20.05 -12.23
C ASN A 9 9.28 -18.84 -11.27
N VAL A 10 8.64 -17.75 -11.72
CA VAL A 10 8.44 -16.53 -10.92
C VAL A 10 7.48 -16.82 -9.78
N LYS A 11 7.83 -16.44 -8.54
CA LYS A 11 7.02 -16.65 -7.34
C LYS A 11 6.46 -15.35 -6.76
N LEU A 12 7.09 -14.23 -7.09
CA LEU A 12 6.70 -12.90 -6.63
C LEU A 12 6.63 -11.94 -7.81
N ILE A 13 5.56 -11.15 -7.86
CA ILE A 13 5.37 -10.07 -8.82
C ILE A 13 5.15 -8.77 -8.04
N MET A 14 5.83 -7.72 -8.45
CA MET A 14 5.61 -6.36 -7.94
C MET A 14 4.99 -5.50 -9.03
N VAL A 15 3.93 -4.75 -8.68
CA VAL A 15 3.22 -3.83 -9.57
C VAL A 15 3.37 -2.42 -9.02
N ASP A 16 4.10 -1.56 -9.72
CA ASP A 16 4.27 -0.15 -9.38
C ASP A 16 3.67 0.71 -10.50
N TYR A 17 2.53 1.24 -10.25
CA TYR A 17 1.49 1.09 -9.27
C TYR A 17 0.14 0.82 -9.97
N LEU A 18 -0.90 0.42 -9.22
CA LEU A 18 -2.18 -0.05 -9.78
C LEU A 18 -2.83 0.94 -10.73
N GLN A 19 -2.75 2.23 -10.41
CA GLN A 19 -3.37 3.29 -11.22
C GLN A 19 -2.67 3.52 -12.56
N LEU A 20 -1.51 2.93 -12.85
CA LEU A 20 -0.90 2.94 -14.19
C LEU A 20 -1.35 1.78 -15.07
N VAL A 21 -1.91 0.74 -14.48
CA VAL A 21 -2.43 -0.40 -15.25
C VAL A 21 -3.73 -0.01 -15.94
N SER A 22 -3.77 -0.15 -17.25
CA SER A 22 -4.96 0.14 -18.05
C SER A 22 -5.89 -1.08 -18.11
N TYR A 23 -7.16 -0.85 -17.86
CA TYR A 23 -8.24 -1.79 -18.13
C TYR A 23 -9.30 -1.07 -18.97
N LYS A 24 -9.23 -1.27 -20.29
CA LYS A 24 -10.16 -0.58 -21.22
C LYS A 24 -11.52 -1.27 -21.21
N SER A 25 -12.51 -0.67 -20.60
CA SER A 25 -13.91 -0.98 -20.77
C SER A 25 -14.67 0.26 -21.22
N LYS A 26 -15.53 0.14 -22.24
CA LYS A 26 -16.32 1.30 -22.70
C LYS A 26 -17.21 1.80 -21.57
N GLY A 27 -17.06 3.07 -21.20
CA GLY A 27 -17.91 3.75 -20.22
C GLY A 27 -17.56 3.51 -18.75
N SER A 28 -16.46 2.81 -18.45
CA SER A 28 -16.00 2.65 -17.07
C SER A 28 -15.36 3.93 -16.50
N THR A 29 -15.61 4.19 -15.23
CA THR A 29 -14.88 5.21 -14.48
C THR A 29 -13.48 4.69 -14.13
N ARG A 30 -12.56 5.61 -13.80
CA ARG A 30 -11.19 5.24 -13.39
C ARG A 30 -11.19 4.32 -12.15
N GLU A 31 -12.07 4.57 -11.20
CA GLU A 31 -12.26 3.73 -10.01
C GLU A 31 -12.67 2.30 -10.37
N GLN A 32 -13.60 2.15 -11.31
CA GLN A 32 -14.04 0.84 -11.80
C GLN A 32 -12.92 0.09 -12.52
N GLU A 33 -12.08 0.80 -13.28
CA GLU A 33 -10.92 0.20 -13.94
C GLU A 33 -9.90 -0.33 -12.92
N VAL A 34 -9.54 0.48 -11.92
CA VAL A 34 -8.60 0.08 -10.86
C VAL A 34 -9.16 -1.09 -10.04
N SER A 35 -10.46 -1.06 -9.74
CA SER A 35 -11.17 -2.16 -9.08
C SER A 35 -11.07 -3.47 -9.87
N GLN A 36 -11.28 -3.40 -11.18
CA GLN A 36 -11.17 -4.56 -12.05
C GLN A 36 -9.74 -5.10 -12.16
N VAL A 37 -8.74 -4.20 -12.18
CA VAL A 37 -7.33 -4.58 -12.14
C VAL A 37 -7.02 -5.33 -10.85
N ALA A 38 -7.44 -4.80 -9.69
CA ALA A 38 -7.21 -5.44 -8.40
C ALA A 38 -7.81 -6.86 -8.33
N ARG A 39 -9.05 -7.03 -8.78
CA ARG A 39 -9.70 -8.36 -8.88
C ARG A 39 -8.94 -9.30 -9.82
N SER A 40 -8.52 -8.79 -10.97
CA SER A 40 -7.80 -9.59 -11.96
C SER A 40 -6.45 -10.07 -11.44
N LEU A 41 -5.71 -9.21 -10.72
CA LEU A 41 -4.46 -9.57 -10.08
C LEU A 41 -4.68 -10.60 -8.96
N LYS A 42 -5.74 -10.45 -8.15
CA LYS A 42 -6.08 -11.43 -7.12
C LYS A 42 -6.40 -12.80 -7.70
N ASN A 43 -7.18 -12.85 -8.77
CA ASN A 43 -7.50 -14.12 -9.45
C ASN A 43 -6.24 -14.76 -10.05
N LEU A 44 -5.38 -13.95 -10.66
CA LEU A 44 -4.12 -14.41 -11.22
C LEU A 44 -3.17 -14.96 -10.16
N ALA A 45 -3.07 -14.30 -9.00
CA ALA A 45 -2.26 -14.77 -7.87
C ALA A 45 -2.72 -16.15 -7.39
N LYS A 46 -4.04 -16.36 -7.28
CA LYS A 46 -4.63 -17.66 -6.91
C LYS A 46 -4.39 -18.72 -7.97
N GLU A 47 -4.68 -18.40 -9.25
CA GLU A 47 -4.55 -19.32 -10.38
C GLU A 47 -3.11 -19.85 -10.53
N LEU A 48 -2.13 -18.95 -10.39
CA LEU A 48 -0.72 -19.28 -10.61
C LEU A 48 0.03 -19.65 -9.33
N ASN A 49 -0.65 -19.60 -8.18
CA ASN A 49 -0.07 -19.83 -6.84
C ASN A 49 1.20 -18.99 -6.61
N ILE A 50 1.07 -17.68 -6.83
CA ILE A 50 2.15 -16.70 -6.66
C ILE A 50 1.74 -15.58 -5.71
N THR A 51 2.73 -14.87 -5.18
CA THR A 51 2.52 -13.64 -4.43
C THR A 51 2.52 -12.43 -5.36
N ILE A 52 1.56 -11.52 -5.19
CA ILE A 52 1.56 -10.23 -5.90
C ILE A 52 1.57 -9.11 -4.86
N ILE A 53 2.58 -8.24 -4.93
CA ILE A 53 2.66 -6.98 -4.18
C ILE A 53 2.28 -5.87 -5.15
N ALA A 54 1.20 -5.15 -4.86
CA ALA A 54 0.74 -4.05 -5.67
C ALA A 54 0.78 -2.75 -4.88
N LEU A 55 1.48 -1.74 -5.41
CA LEU A 55 1.47 -0.40 -4.86
C LEU A 55 0.18 0.30 -5.28
N SER A 56 -0.36 1.10 -4.38
CA SER A 56 -1.54 1.92 -4.66
C SER A 56 -1.38 3.30 -4.04
N GLN A 57 -1.69 4.32 -4.83
CA GLN A 57 -1.73 5.68 -4.32
C GLN A 57 -2.97 5.88 -3.44
N LEU A 58 -2.80 6.54 -2.30
CA LEU A 58 -3.91 6.96 -1.44
C LEU A 58 -4.60 8.21 -2.00
N ASN A 59 -5.85 8.43 -1.57
CA ASN A 59 -6.59 9.65 -1.90
C ASN A 59 -5.83 10.88 -1.38
N ARG A 60 -5.76 11.93 -2.20
CA ARG A 60 -5.07 13.20 -1.86
C ARG A 60 -5.64 13.89 -0.63
N GLY A 61 -6.90 13.60 -0.26
CA GLY A 61 -7.56 14.15 0.94
C GLY A 61 -6.90 13.77 2.27
N VAL A 62 -6.02 12.75 2.29
CA VAL A 62 -5.26 12.35 3.50
C VAL A 62 -4.47 13.53 4.07
N GLY A 63 -3.74 14.26 3.22
CA GLY A 63 -2.92 15.40 3.64
C GLY A 63 -3.70 16.65 4.06
N MET A 64 -5.01 16.70 3.81
CA MET A 64 -5.86 17.84 4.16
C MET A 64 -6.54 17.71 5.54
N ARG A 65 -6.39 16.55 6.18
CA ARG A 65 -6.97 16.30 7.50
C ARG A 65 -6.02 16.75 8.61
N ASN A 66 -6.58 17.19 9.75
CA ASN A 66 -5.78 17.52 10.95
C ASN A 66 -4.93 16.34 11.43
N ASN A 67 -5.41 15.11 11.23
CA ASN A 67 -4.62 13.89 11.38
C ASN A 67 -4.42 13.25 10.00
N SER A 68 -3.22 13.42 9.46
CA SER A 68 -2.82 12.89 8.15
C SER A 68 -2.46 11.41 8.18
N LYS A 69 -2.72 10.70 9.31
CA LYS A 69 -2.47 9.25 9.42
C LYS A 69 -3.41 8.49 8.49
N PRO A 70 -2.88 7.69 7.55
CA PRO A 70 -3.69 7.00 6.57
C PRO A 70 -4.49 5.85 7.20
N THR A 71 -5.66 5.58 6.62
CA THR A 71 -6.58 4.52 7.01
C THR A 71 -7.05 3.73 5.79
N LEU A 72 -7.72 2.59 5.99
CA LEU A 72 -8.33 1.83 4.88
C LEU A 72 -9.33 2.67 4.07
N ALA A 73 -9.99 3.64 4.69
CA ALA A 73 -10.91 4.54 3.99
C ALA A 73 -10.22 5.40 2.93
N ASP A 74 -8.92 5.59 3.02
CA ASP A 74 -8.14 6.37 2.05
C ASP A 74 -7.82 5.59 0.77
N LEU A 75 -8.08 4.28 0.75
CA LEU A 75 -8.17 3.44 -0.45
C LEU A 75 -9.53 3.56 -1.15
N ARG A 76 -10.41 4.47 -0.73
CA ARG A 76 -11.85 4.53 -0.99
C ARG A 76 -12.25 4.77 -2.45
N GLU A 77 -11.37 5.29 -3.29
CA GLU A 77 -11.61 5.30 -4.75
C GLU A 77 -11.58 3.89 -5.36
N SER A 78 -11.32 2.88 -4.52
CA SER A 78 -11.19 1.49 -4.92
C SER A 78 -11.48 0.56 -3.73
N GLY A 79 -12.68 0.59 -3.17
CA GLY A 79 -13.09 -0.34 -2.10
C GLY A 79 -12.82 -1.81 -2.44
N GLU A 80 -12.75 -2.12 -3.73
CA GLU A 80 -12.31 -3.41 -4.25
C GLU A 80 -10.84 -3.73 -4.01
N ILE A 81 -9.93 -2.73 -3.93
CA ILE A 81 -8.52 -2.97 -3.58
C ILE A 81 -8.47 -3.57 -2.18
N GLU A 82 -9.19 -2.97 -1.24
CA GLU A 82 -9.29 -3.49 0.11
C GLU A 82 -9.87 -4.90 0.11
N GLN A 83 -11.00 -5.12 -0.57
CA GLN A 83 -11.67 -6.43 -0.58
C GLN A 83 -10.83 -7.53 -1.25
N ALA A 84 -10.17 -7.21 -2.35
CA ALA A 84 -9.34 -8.16 -3.10
C ALA A 84 -8.05 -8.54 -2.35
N SER A 85 -7.52 -7.65 -1.52
CA SER A 85 -6.24 -7.86 -0.83
C SER A 85 -6.38 -8.81 0.37
N ASP A 86 -5.39 -9.67 0.58
CA ASP A 86 -5.26 -10.46 1.80
C ASP A 86 -4.62 -9.66 2.93
N VAL A 87 -3.68 -8.77 2.57
CA VAL A 87 -2.98 -7.87 3.48
C VAL A 87 -3.01 -6.47 2.89
N VAL A 88 -3.24 -5.47 3.70
CA VAL A 88 -3.07 -4.05 3.36
C VAL A 88 -2.09 -3.43 4.33
N ILE A 89 -1.04 -2.85 3.76
CA ILE A 89 0.00 -2.13 4.50
C ILE A 89 -0.07 -0.66 4.07
N LEU A 90 -0.20 0.24 5.04
CA LEU A 90 -0.14 1.67 4.82
C LEU A 90 1.18 2.20 5.36
N ILE A 91 1.79 3.13 4.63
CA ILE A 91 3.04 3.78 5.02
C ILE A 91 2.71 5.21 5.42
N TYR A 92 3.07 5.57 6.65
CA TYR A 92 2.85 6.89 7.19
C TYR A 92 4.16 7.54 7.61
N ARG A 93 4.39 8.75 7.12
CA ARG A 93 5.54 9.57 7.47
C ARG A 93 5.04 10.92 8.02
N PRO A 94 4.91 11.06 9.34
CA PRO A 94 4.36 12.27 9.96
C PRO A 94 5.15 13.53 9.58
N GLU A 95 6.48 13.46 9.57
CA GLU A 95 7.37 14.54 9.17
C GLU A 95 7.04 15.11 7.77
N TYR A 96 6.62 14.25 6.83
CA TYR A 96 6.22 14.66 5.47
C TYR A 96 5.00 15.62 5.49
N TYR A 97 4.18 15.54 6.53
CA TYR A 97 3.01 16.39 6.75
C TYR A 97 3.27 17.53 7.74
N GLY A 98 4.53 17.77 8.12
CA GLY A 98 4.90 18.81 9.08
C GLY A 98 4.55 18.48 10.53
N ILE A 99 4.30 17.22 10.85
CA ILE A 99 4.02 16.75 12.21
C ILE A 99 5.35 16.47 12.91
N GLU A 100 5.58 17.13 14.07
CA GLU A 100 6.85 17.06 14.79
C GLU A 100 6.93 15.87 15.76
N PHE A 101 5.79 15.38 16.23
CA PHE A 101 5.73 14.30 17.22
C PHE A 101 4.80 13.18 16.77
N ASN A 102 5.19 11.95 17.02
CA ASN A 102 4.35 10.76 16.84
C ASN A 102 3.26 10.70 17.94
N ASP A 103 2.25 9.83 17.75
CA ASP A 103 1.14 9.64 18.70
C ASP A 103 1.62 9.25 20.11
N ASN A 104 2.78 8.63 20.24
CA ASN A 104 3.42 8.25 21.51
C ASN A 104 4.33 9.31 22.13
N GLY A 105 4.36 10.52 21.55
CA GLY A 105 5.17 11.65 22.02
C GLY A 105 6.64 11.62 21.61
N THR A 106 7.09 10.61 20.88
CA THR A 106 8.46 10.58 20.32
C THR A 106 8.58 11.50 19.10
N SER A 107 9.80 11.97 18.80
CA SER A 107 10.05 12.78 17.61
C SER A 107 9.63 12.04 16.34
N ALA A 108 8.90 12.72 15.47
CA ALA A 108 8.51 12.21 14.15
C ALA A 108 9.62 12.36 13.10
N LYS A 109 10.67 13.10 13.43
CA LYS A 109 11.78 13.34 12.52
C LYS A 109 12.48 12.02 12.15
N ASN A 110 12.73 11.84 10.87
CA ASN A 110 13.38 10.64 10.34
C ASN A 110 12.69 9.33 10.75
N SER A 111 11.37 9.37 10.96
CA SER A 111 10.57 8.18 11.26
C SER A 111 9.52 7.89 10.22
N ALA A 112 9.12 6.63 10.15
CA ALA A 112 7.98 6.18 9.36
C ALA A 112 7.25 5.07 10.10
N THR A 113 5.93 5.11 10.09
CA THR A 113 5.09 4.06 10.66
C THR A 113 4.55 3.16 9.55
N ILE A 114 4.77 1.88 9.69
CA ILE A 114 4.22 0.82 8.84
C ILE A 114 2.98 0.28 9.54
N ILE A 115 1.81 0.48 8.93
CA ILE A 115 0.51 0.14 9.51
C ILE A 115 -0.04 -1.07 8.77
N PHE A 116 -0.16 -2.20 9.45
CA PHE A 116 -0.88 -3.37 8.97
C PHE A 116 -2.37 -3.13 9.20
N ALA A 117 -3.03 -2.49 8.23
CA ALA A 117 -4.41 -2.04 8.35
C ALA A 117 -5.42 -3.16 8.10
N LYS A 118 -5.02 -4.20 7.36
CA LYS A 118 -5.81 -5.41 7.10
C LYS A 118 -4.91 -6.63 7.01
N GLY A 119 -5.35 -7.75 7.58
CA GLY A 119 -4.72 -9.04 7.42
C GLY A 119 -5.74 -10.16 7.57
N ARG A 120 -5.93 -11.00 6.52
CA ARG A 120 -6.90 -12.11 6.60
C ARG A 120 -6.47 -13.21 7.55
N ASN A 121 -5.16 -13.48 7.61
CA ASN A 121 -4.57 -14.55 8.41
C ASN A 121 -3.47 -14.04 9.35
N ILE A 122 -3.32 -12.73 9.46
CA ILE A 122 -2.37 -12.05 10.35
C ILE A 122 -3.11 -10.97 11.13
N GLY A 123 -2.61 -10.60 12.29
CA GLY A 123 -3.14 -9.49 13.08
C GLY A 123 -2.96 -8.15 12.39
N VAL A 124 -3.71 -7.15 12.84
CA VAL A 124 -3.50 -5.74 12.52
C VAL A 124 -2.60 -5.11 13.59
N GLY A 125 -1.90 -4.06 13.25
CA GLY A 125 -0.99 -3.38 14.16
C GLY A 125 -0.11 -2.40 13.42
N GLU A 126 0.84 -1.82 14.13
CA GLU A 126 1.78 -0.89 13.53
C GLU A 126 3.18 -1.03 14.13
N VAL A 127 4.19 -0.66 13.36
CA VAL A 127 5.57 -0.61 13.79
C VAL A 127 6.20 0.67 13.26
N THR A 128 6.96 1.36 14.11
CA THR A 128 7.74 2.54 13.73
C THR A 128 9.14 2.10 13.32
N LEU A 129 9.58 2.60 12.19
CA LEU A 129 10.93 2.42 11.64
C LEU A 129 11.62 3.77 11.50
N GLY A 130 12.95 3.77 11.49
CA GLY A 130 13.72 4.91 11.04
C GLY A 130 13.62 5.08 9.52
N PHE A 131 13.67 6.32 9.04
CA PHE A 131 13.63 6.62 7.61
C PHE A 131 14.71 7.66 7.23
N LYS A 132 15.71 7.23 6.46
CA LYS A 132 16.74 8.12 5.93
C LYS A 132 16.27 8.77 4.65
N ASN A 133 15.86 10.04 4.73
CA ASN A 133 15.30 10.79 3.61
C ASN A 133 16.25 10.90 2.42
N GLU A 134 17.53 11.11 2.68
CA GLU A 134 18.57 11.39 1.67
C GLU A 134 18.77 10.21 0.70
N ILE A 135 18.49 9.00 1.17
CA ILE A 135 18.66 7.77 0.38
C ILE A 135 17.37 6.94 0.29
N THR A 136 16.23 7.49 0.77
CA THR A 136 14.91 6.85 0.72
C THR A 136 14.94 5.43 1.30
N LYS A 137 15.54 5.25 2.50
CA LYS A 137 15.78 3.94 3.09
C LYS A 137 15.14 3.80 4.46
N PHE A 138 14.41 2.71 4.67
CA PHE A 138 14.00 2.28 6.00
C PHE A 138 15.18 1.63 6.74
N VAL A 139 15.28 1.90 8.03
CA VAL A 139 16.26 1.33 8.95
C VAL A 139 15.57 0.98 10.26
N ASP A 140 16.22 0.22 11.12
CA ASP A 140 15.73 -0.01 12.47
C ASP A 140 15.55 1.32 13.21
N TYR A 141 14.45 1.42 13.97
CA TYR A 141 14.18 2.62 14.76
C TYR A 141 15.02 2.56 16.02
N GLU A 142 16.10 3.31 16.01
CA GLU A 142 16.91 3.56 17.21
C GLU A 142 16.23 4.69 17.99
N THR A 143 15.75 4.39 19.19
CA THR A 143 15.28 5.41 20.13
C THR A 143 16.49 6.21 20.57
N ILE A 144 16.63 7.44 20.07
CA ILE A 144 17.63 8.41 20.52
C ILE A 144 17.16 9.02 21.84
#